data_af57adc99e8a200b5c04b793144e4a93
#
_entry.id   af57adc99e8a200b5c04b793144e4a93
#
_cell.length_a   1.000
_cell.length_b   1.000
_cell.length_c   1.000
_cell.angle_alpha   90.00
_cell.angle_beta   90.00
_cell.angle_gamma   90.00
#
_symmetry.space_group_name_H-M   'P 1'
#
loop_
_entity.id
_entity.type
_entity.pdbx_description
1 polymer ?
#
loop_
_entity_poly.entity_id
_entity_poly.type
_entity_poly.pdbx_seq_one_letter_code
_entity_poly.pdbx_strand_id
1 'polypeptide(L)'
;MSPILDSACFGLARTRPDFSAARRLTGAQVVMFGAAAIGLIAALFLWPPMIAVLASPAFLALATLRWACLFRWPLPAASRRRLSDAELPVYTVLAPLHREAAILRQLVRSLAALRYPRHKLDIKLVVEADDHETRRALATLALPPHFAVVVVPPALPLTKPKALNYALAFARGSLLTVFDAEDIPDPGQLRLAAETFAASAPDIVCLQARLAFYNVDENWLTRQFAIEYAVLFDLQLPMLAGLGCAFPLGGTSNHFRTVALHHVGRWDPHNVTEDADLGFRLARHGYRCRVIAATTHEEANVALGNWLNQRARWLKGFLQTWLVHMRDPQLLARELGPRSFLAFQATTIGVVASALLHPLFLACLAVEIVRGKFPPARPEFLDAFTAGVGLAVLLLGYGVGLAAGLKGIKTRNLHGLRWSLLAMPLYWLLISAAAWLALWQLLRTPHRWNKTRHGLSRVGDRYATARDESPEDVRQTEPAPDRRIDGETLMGRPKRAPSPPEPAKTNGKKGMGRAAPKAPPAPDLPGFRKGDIVETPWQRNRFVVIAADGLDLTVHRLADEAKEPLRIDARDVSRVA
;
A
#
# COMPACT_ATOMS: atom_id res chain seq x y z
N MET A 1 -11.79 11.46 27.75
CA MET A 1 -11.02 10.64 26.78
C MET A 1 -9.54 10.88 27.06
N SER A 2 -8.68 9.84 27.04
CA SER A 2 -7.24 10.08 27.23
C SER A 2 -6.67 10.90 26.05
N PRO A 3 -5.60 11.70 26.26
CA PRO A 3 -5.01 12.50 25.17
C PRO A 3 -4.58 11.67 23.96
N ILE A 4 -4.08 10.45 24.20
CA ILE A 4 -3.70 9.50 23.13
C ILE A 4 -4.92 9.09 22.31
N LEU A 5 -6.02 8.72 22.96
CA LEU A 5 -7.24 8.29 22.28
C LEU A 5 -7.89 9.45 21.52
N ASP A 6 -7.92 10.62 22.12
CA ASP A 6 -8.44 11.85 21.49
C ASP A 6 -7.64 12.20 20.22
N SER A 7 -6.32 12.16 20.30
CA SER A 7 -5.43 12.36 19.16
C SER A 7 -5.58 11.27 18.10
N ALA A 8 -5.84 10.02 18.50
CA ALA A 8 -6.08 8.92 17.57
C ALA A 8 -7.39 9.09 16.78
N CYS A 9 -8.43 9.64 17.40
CA CYS A 9 -9.74 9.85 16.78
C CYS A 9 -9.80 11.14 15.93
N PHE A 10 -9.22 12.24 16.42
CA PHE A 10 -9.47 13.58 15.87
C PHE A 10 -8.21 14.38 15.55
N GLY A 11 -7.01 13.83 15.81
CA GLY A 11 -5.75 14.56 15.66
C GLY A 11 -5.59 15.18 14.27
N LEU A 12 -5.74 14.41 13.18
CA LEU A 12 -5.64 14.92 11.82
C LEU A 12 -6.73 15.96 11.52
N ALA A 13 -7.97 15.68 11.89
CA ALA A 13 -9.10 16.57 11.61
C ALA A 13 -8.97 17.94 12.30
N ARG A 14 -8.30 18.01 13.47
CA ARG A 14 -8.04 19.26 14.19
C ARG A 14 -6.82 20.00 13.69
N THR A 15 -5.71 19.29 13.48
CA THR A 15 -4.44 19.91 13.08
C THR A 15 -4.36 20.23 11.60
N ARG A 16 -5.00 19.39 10.77
CA ARG A 16 -4.99 19.48 9.31
C ARG A 16 -6.38 19.18 8.73
N PRO A 17 -7.41 20.02 8.98
CA PRO A 17 -8.79 19.74 8.55
C PRO A 17 -8.93 19.55 7.04
N ASP A 18 -8.05 20.20 6.26
CA ASP A 18 -8.06 20.09 4.79
C ASP A 18 -7.60 18.72 4.27
N PHE A 19 -6.91 17.94 5.10
CA PHE A 19 -6.49 16.58 4.79
C PHE A 19 -7.40 15.49 5.35
N SER A 20 -8.43 15.84 6.15
CA SER A 20 -9.29 14.84 6.77
C SER A 20 -10.64 14.69 6.08
N ALA A 21 -11.08 13.46 5.89
CA ALA A 21 -12.41 13.13 5.38
C ALA A 21 -13.55 13.39 6.40
N ALA A 22 -13.25 13.87 7.60
CA ALA A 22 -14.27 14.26 8.57
C ALA A 22 -15.23 15.32 8.02
N ARG A 23 -14.73 16.27 7.24
CA ARG A 23 -15.54 17.19 6.43
C ARG A 23 -15.87 16.55 5.10
N ARG A 24 -17.14 16.46 4.76
CA ARG A 24 -17.61 15.73 3.57
C ARG A 24 -17.31 16.47 2.26
N LEU A 25 -18.08 17.52 1.97
CA LEU A 25 -18.04 18.27 0.72
C LEU A 25 -17.89 19.77 1.00
N THR A 26 -17.22 20.46 0.10
CA THR A 26 -17.28 21.92 0.03
C THR A 26 -18.50 22.37 -0.77
N GLY A 27 -18.97 23.62 -0.59
CA GLY A 27 -20.07 24.17 -1.39
C GLY A 27 -19.78 24.10 -2.90
N ALA A 28 -18.53 24.42 -3.30
CA ALA A 28 -18.11 24.33 -4.71
C ALA A 28 -18.20 22.89 -5.27
N GLN A 29 -17.82 21.88 -4.49
CA GLN A 29 -17.95 20.49 -4.88
C GLN A 29 -19.42 20.06 -5.03
N VAL A 30 -20.31 20.52 -4.14
CA VAL A 30 -21.76 20.25 -4.26
C VAL A 30 -22.32 20.82 -5.58
N VAL A 31 -21.98 22.07 -5.89
CA VAL A 31 -22.40 22.72 -7.15
C VAL A 31 -21.83 21.98 -8.36
N MET A 32 -20.55 21.65 -8.34
CA MET A 32 -19.89 20.90 -9.42
C MET A 32 -20.54 19.54 -9.69
N PHE A 33 -20.82 18.76 -8.64
CA PHE A 33 -21.48 17.46 -8.80
C PHE A 33 -22.92 17.58 -9.23
N GLY A 34 -23.65 18.59 -8.72
CA GLY A 34 -25.00 18.89 -9.17
C GLY A 34 -25.03 19.21 -10.67
N ALA A 35 -24.15 20.10 -11.14
CA ALA A 35 -24.02 20.43 -12.55
C ALA A 35 -23.61 19.21 -13.40
N ALA A 36 -22.66 18.39 -12.93
CA ALA A 36 -22.25 17.17 -13.63
C ALA A 36 -23.41 16.15 -13.74
N ALA A 37 -24.19 15.98 -12.68
CA ALA A 37 -25.35 15.08 -12.69
C ALA A 37 -26.44 15.57 -13.65
N ILE A 38 -26.74 16.87 -13.65
CA ILE A 38 -27.70 17.49 -14.60
C ILE A 38 -27.20 17.30 -16.03
N GLY A 39 -25.92 17.59 -16.30
CA GLY A 39 -25.32 17.41 -17.63
C GLY A 39 -25.36 15.95 -18.11
N LEU A 40 -25.10 14.98 -17.23
CA LEU A 40 -25.18 13.56 -17.55
C LEU A 40 -26.62 13.13 -17.85
N ILE A 41 -27.60 13.58 -17.06
CA ILE A 41 -29.01 13.31 -17.29
C ILE A 41 -29.46 13.94 -18.63
N ALA A 42 -29.11 15.20 -18.88
CA ALA A 42 -29.41 15.86 -20.14
C ALA A 42 -28.80 15.10 -21.34
N ALA A 43 -27.55 14.66 -21.26
CA ALA A 43 -26.90 13.87 -22.30
C ALA A 43 -27.63 12.54 -22.58
N LEU A 44 -28.06 11.83 -21.51
CA LEU A 44 -28.82 10.58 -21.66
C LEU A 44 -30.14 10.74 -22.39
N PHE A 45 -30.88 11.85 -22.16
CA PHE A 45 -32.19 12.08 -22.75
C PHE A 45 -32.12 12.79 -24.12
N LEU A 46 -31.21 13.77 -24.27
CA LEU A 46 -31.14 14.60 -25.47
C LEU A 46 -30.33 13.94 -26.58
N TRP A 47 -29.24 13.29 -26.23
CA TRP A 47 -28.35 12.67 -27.20
C TRP A 47 -27.50 11.55 -26.56
N PRO A 48 -28.05 10.33 -26.47
CA PRO A 48 -27.37 9.18 -25.81
C PRO A 48 -25.95 8.91 -26.33
N PRO A 49 -25.60 9.07 -27.63
CA PRO A 49 -24.22 8.87 -28.09
C PRO A 49 -23.17 9.77 -27.42
N MET A 50 -23.59 10.94 -26.88
CA MET A 50 -22.68 11.81 -26.10
C MET A 50 -22.05 11.11 -24.88
N ILE A 51 -22.68 10.07 -24.33
CA ILE A 51 -22.14 9.29 -23.23
C ILE A 51 -20.78 8.68 -23.60
N ALA A 52 -20.58 8.28 -24.87
CA ALA A 52 -19.29 7.78 -25.33
C ALA A 52 -18.20 8.86 -25.21
N VAL A 53 -18.52 10.10 -25.56
CA VAL A 53 -17.58 11.24 -25.46
C VAL A 53 -17.33 11.60 -23.99
N LEU A 54 -18.37 11.69 -23.15
CA LEU A 54 -18.24 12.04 -21.73
C LEU A 54 -17.49 10.98 -20.93
N ALA A 55 -17.61 9.70 -21.28
CA ALA A 55 -16.90 8.60 -20.62
C ALA A 55 -15.44 8.46 -21.08
N SER A 56 -15.13 8.92 -22.30
CA SER A 56 -13.82 8.73 -22.94
C SER A 56 -12.63 9.19 -22.09
N PRO A 57 -12.62 10.36 -21.42
CA PRO A 57 -11.47 10.77 -20.61
C PRO A 57 -11.13 9.77 -19.50
N ALA A 58 -12.13 9.25 -18.80
CA ALA A 58 -11.93 8.27 -17.73
C ALA A 58 -11.39 6.93 -18.28
N PHE A 59 -11.98 6.43 -19.36
CA PHE A 59 -11.54 5.19 -20.01
C PHE A 59 -10.14 5.33 -20.61
N LEU A 60 -9.84 6.45 -21.30
CA LEU A 60 -8.52 6.71 -21.88
C LEU A 60 -7.45 6.85 -20.81
N ALA A 61 -7.74 7.50 -19.67
CA ALA A 61 -6.82 7.59 -18.55
C ALA A 61 -6.44 6.19 -18.03
N LEU A 62 -7.41 5.29 -17.84
CA LEU A 62 -7.16 3.92 -17.41
C LEU A 62 -6.46 3.08 -18.50
N ALA A 63 -6.85 3.24 -19.76
CA ALA A 63 -6.19 2.55 -20.87
C ALA A 63 -4.72 2.98 -20.97
N THR A 64 -4.43 4.27 -20.82
CA THR A 64 -3.06 4.80 -20.81
C THR A 64 -2.24 4.24 -19.66
N LEU A 65 -2.79 4.18 -18.44
CA LEU A 65 -2.12 3.54 -17.30
C LEU A 65 -1.81 2.08 -17.57
N ARG A 66 -2.78 1.31 -18.06
CA ARG A 66 -2.60 -0.11 -18.39
C ARG A 66 -1.62 -0.31 -19.54
N TRP A 67 -1.67 0.55 -20.55
CA TRP A 67 -0.70 0.52 -21.65
C TRP A 67 0.73 0.78 -21.16
N ALA A 68 0.92 1.79 -20.32
CA ALA A 68 2.21 2.08 -19.69
C ALA A 68 2.73 0.91 -18.84
N CYS A 69 1.83 0.10 -18.22
CA CYS A 69 2.19 -1.12 -17.51
C CYS A 69 2.78 -2.22 -18.41
N LEU A 70 2.56 -2.16 -19.73
CA LEU A 70 3.11 -3.15 -20.66
C LEU A 70 4.62 -2.97 -20.88
N PHE A 71 5.20 -1.85 -20.50
CA PHE A 71 6.64 -1.65 -20.51
C PHE A 71 7.30 -2.28 -19.28
N ARG A 72 8.62 -2.43 -19.31
CA ARG A 72 9.37 -3.00 -18.20
C ARG A 72 9.68 -1.92 -17.16
N TRP A 73 9.20 -2.10 -15.96
CA TRP A 73 9.48 -1.22 -14.81
C TRP A 73 10.20 -2.05 -13.76
N PRO A 74 11.54 -1.91 -13.65
CA PRO A 74 12.30 -2.69 -12.68
C PRO A 74 11.91 -2.25 -11.26
N LEU A 75 11.68 -3.24 -10.40
CA LEU A 75 11.65 -3.00 -8.96
C LEU A 75 13.04 -2.53 -8.50
N PRO A 76 13.14 -1.77 -7.40
CA PRO A 76 14.43 -1.47 -6.81
C PRO A 76 15.20 -2.78 -6.62
N ALA A 77 16.43 -2.82 -7.12
CA ALA A 77 17.30 -3.96 -6.86
C ALA A 77 17.43 -4.14 -5.34
N ALA A 78 17.41 -5.39 -4.88
CA ALA A 78 17.75 -5.67 -3.50
C ALA A 78 19.08 -4.99 -3.17
N SER A 79 19.17 -4.33 -2.02
CA SER A 79 20.39 -3.65 -1.61
C SER A 79 21.56 -4.64 -1.69
N ARG A 80 22.64 -4.24 -2.36
CA ARG A 80 23.90 -5.02 -2.35
C ARG A 80 24.52 -5.04 -0.94
N ARG A 81 24.19 -4.06 -0.10
CA ARG A 81 24.61 -3.99 1.28
C ARG A 81 23.63 -4.77 2.15
N ARG A 82 24.07 -5.92 2.64
CA ARG A 82 23.36 -6.66 3.70
C ARG A 82 23.68 -6.01 5.04
N LEU A 83 22.66 -5.71 5.81
CA LEU A 83 22.83 -5.22 7.18
C LEU A 83 23.09 -6.40 8.12
N SER A 84 24.09 -6.27 8.99
CA SER A 84 24.26 -7.17 10.11
C SER A 84 23.11 -7.01 11.11
N ASP A 85 22.90 -8.00 11.97
CA ASP A 85 21.84 -7.93 12.99
C ASP A 85 22.04 -6.75 13.96
N ALA A 86 23.27 -6.32 14.16
CA ALA A 86 23.59 -5.14 14.98
C ALA A 86 23.14 -3.82 14.30
N GLU A 87 23.26 -3.72 12.98
CA GLU A 87 22.89 -2.53 12.22
C GLU A 87 21.37 -2.40 11.94
N LEU A 88 20.62 -3.50 12.07
CA LEU A 88 19.17 -3.47 11.86
C LEU A 88 18.49 -2.55 12.88
N PRO A 89 17.56 -1.68 12.45
CA PRO A 89 16.79 -0.84 13.36
C PRO A 89 15.75 -1.64 14.15
N VAL A 90 15.20 -1.06 15.21
CA VAL A 90 13.99 -1.59 15.85
C VAL A 90 12.83 -1.46 14.88
N TYR A 91 12.06 -2.54 14.72
CA TYR A 91 10.93 -2.63 13.80
C TYR A 91 9.63 -2.86 14.56
N THR A 92 8.66 -1.97 14.41
CA THR A 92 7.30 -2.18 14.94
C THR A 92 6.40 -2.78 13.86
N VAL A 93 5.65 -3.80 14.25
CA VAL A 93 4.57 -4.39 13.46
C VAL A 93 3.25 -4.09 14.16
N LEU A 94 2.32 -3.45 13.47
CA LEU A 94 0.95 -3.24 13.94
C LEU A 94 0.03 -4.23 13.24
N ALA A 95 -0.68 -5.05 14.01
CA ALA A 95 -1.68 -5.99 13.51
C ALA A 95 -3.05 -5.67 14.12
N PRO A 96 -3.89 -4.86 13.43
CA PRO A 96 -5.22 -4.51 13.89
C PRO A 96 -6.17 -5.69 13.75
N LEU A 97 -6.90 -5.98 14.84
CA LEU A 97 -7.83 -7.09 14.97
C LEU A 97 -9.23 -6.58 15.29
N HIS A 98 -10.23 -7.06 14.57
CA HIS A 98 -11.64 -6.78 14.89
C HIS A 98 -12.51 -7.97 14.49
N ARG A 99 -12.98 -8.76 15.48
CA ARG A 99 -13.75 -9.99 15.27
C ARG A 99 -13.01 -11.02 14.40
N GLU A 100 -11.73 -11.30 14.75
CA GLU A 100 -10.82 -12.17 14.02
C GLU A 100 -10.37 -13.40 14.83
N ALA A 101 -11.16 -13.84 15.81
CA ALA A 101 -10.83 -14.98 16.67
C ALA A 101 -10.49 -16.25 15.86
N ALA A 102 -11.17 -16.48 14.72
CA ALA A 102 -11.02 -17.67 13.90
C ALA A 102 -9.62 -17.79 13.24
N ILE A 103 -9.03 -16.68 12.80
CA ILE A 103 -7.75 -16.67 12.05
C ILE A 103 -6.55 -16.24 12.90
N LEU A 104 -6.79 -15.94 14.18
CA LEU A 104 -5.78 -15.41 15.08
C LEU A 104 -4.55 -16.33 15.23
N ARG A 105 -4.74 -17.64 15.28
CA ARG A 105 -3.62 -18.61 15.37
C ARG A 105 -2.73 -18.57 14.12
N GLN A 106 -3.34 -18.45 12.94
CA GLN A 106 -2.62 -18.30 11.68
C GLN A 106 -1.79 -17.02 11.68
N LEU A 107 -2.39 -15.87 12.05
CA LEU A 107 -1.68 -14.59 12.15
C LEU A 107 -0.47 -14.67 13.07
N VAL A 108 -0.66 -15.17 14.31
CA VAL A 108 0.45 -15.26 15.30
C VAL A 108 1.58 -16.14 14.76
N ARG A 109 1.27 -17.27 14.11
CA ARG A 109 2.29 -18.12 13.45
C ARG A 109 3.01 -17.36 12.33
N SER A 110 2.28 -16.71 11.43
CA SER A 110 2.86 -15.95 10.31
C SER A 110 3.79 -14.83 10.79
N LEU A 111 3.39 -14.10 11.84
CA LEU A 111 4.22 -13.04 12.40
C LEU A 111 5.41 -13.58 13.21
N ALA A 112 5.28 -14.73 13.88
CA ALA A 112 6.38 -15.38 14.58
C ALA A 112 7.44 -15.95 13.64
N ALA A 113 7.05 -16.28 12.38
CA ALA A 113 7.95 -16.76 11.34
C ALA A 113 8.82 -15.65 10.71
N LEU A 114 8.57 -14.38 11.00
CA LEU A 114 9.37 -13.25 10.50
C LEU A 114 10.84 -13.37 10.94
N ARG A 115 11.75 -13.37 9.96
CA ARG A 115 13.20 -13.47 10.16
C ARG A 115 13.79 -12.10 10.47
N TYR A 116 13.70 -11.70 11.73
CA TYR A 116 14.26 -10.45 12.28
C TYR A 116 14.76 -10.68 13.70
N PRO A 117 15.81 -9.99 14.21
CA PRO A 117 16.29 -10.16 15.58
C PRO A 117 15.18 -9.88 16.59
N ARG A 118 14.82 -10.87 17.42
CA ARG A 118 13.65 -10.79 18.31
C ARG A 118 13.70 -9.61 19.29
N HIS A 119 14.87 -9.22 19.75
CA HIS A 119 15.06 -8.06 20.65
C HIS A 119 14.85 -6.70 19.94
N LYS A 120 14.86 -6.69 18.59
CA LYS A 120 14.59 -5.52 17.73
C LYS A 120 13.20 -5.58 17.08
N LEU A 121 12.42 -6.62 17.37
CA LEU A 121 11.07 -6.79 16.84
C LEU A 121 10.04 -6.41 17.90
N ASP A 122 9.07 -5.58 17.54
CA ASP A 122 8.05 -5.03 18.43
C ASP A 122 6.67 -5.24 17.78
N ILE A 123 6.00 -6.36 18.05
CA ILE A 123 4.72 -6.73 17.44
C ILE A 123 3.57 -6.32 18.37
N LYS A 124 2.65 -5.49 17.85
CA LYS A 124 1.46 -5.03 18.55
C LYS A 124 0.21 -5.68 17.93
N LEU A 125 -0.41 -6.59 18.67
CA LEU A 125 -1.75 -7.10 18.35
C LEU A 125 -2.77 -6.11 18.89
N VAL A 126 -3.42 -5.37 17.97
CA VAL A 126 -4.26 -4.22 18.33
C VAL A 126 -5.72 -4.64 18.29
N VAL A 127 -6.43 -4.61 19.42
CA VAL A 127 -7.81 -5.09 19.53
C VAL A 127 -8.69 -4.06 20.22
N GLU A 128 -9.93 -3.88 19.75
CA GLU A 128 -10.91 -3.00 20.39
C GLU A 128 -11.36 -3.59 21.75
N ALA A 129 -11.60 -2.72 22.73
CA ALA A 129 -11.95 -3.16 24.10
C ALA A 129 -13.29 -3.92 24.18
N ASP A 130 -14.21 -3.66 23.26
CA ASP A 130 -15.53 -4.29 23.13
C ASP A 130 -15.51 -5.59 22.30
N ASP A 131 -14.38 -5.94 21.67
CA ASP A 131 -14.22 -7.22 20.96
C ASP A 131 -13.84 -8.34 21.94
N HIS A 132 -14.82 -8.76 22.72
CA HIS A 132 -14.62 -9.76 23.76
C HIS A 132 -14.21 -11.14 23.22
N GLU A 133 -14.64 -11.50 22.02
CA GLU A 133 -14.36 -12.80 21.40
C GLU A 133 -12.86 -12.88 21.02
N THR A 134 -12.35 -11.92 20.27
CA THR A 134 -10.94 -11.88 19.88
C THR A 134 -10.03 -11.73 21.09
N ARG A 135 -10.42 -10.94 22.11
CA ARG A 135 -9.66 -10.79 23.36
C ARG A 135 -9.58 -12.09 24.16
N ARG A 136 -10.67 -12.86 24.24
CA ARG A 136 -10.64 -14.18 24.89
C ARG A 136 -9.72 -15.14 24.15
N ALA A 137 -9.81 -15.16 22.81
CA ALA A 137 -8.93 -15.98 22.00
C ALA A 137 -7.44 -15.59 22.18
N LEU A 138 -7.12 -14.29 22.23
CA LEU A 138 -5.76 -13.80 22.55
C LEU A 138 -5.26 -14.29 23.92
N ALA A 139 -6.10 -14.27 24.94
CA ALA A 139 -5.73 -14.69 26.28
C ALA A 139 -5.40 -16.20 26.40
N THR A 140 -5.85 -17.02 25.44
CA THR A 140 -5.51 -18.46 25.39
C THR A 140 -4.21 -18.78 24.67
N LEU A 141 -3.56 -17.79 24.03
CA LEU A 141 -2.34 -17.98 23.25
C LEU A 141 -1.10 -17.68 24.10
N ALA A 142 -0.12 -18.57 24.04
CA ALA A 142 1.22 -18.31 24.55
C ALA A 142 1.98 -17.40 23.58
N LEU A 143 1.90 -16.09 23.77
CA LEU A 143 2.55 -15.11 22.90
C LEU A 143 4.05 -15.00 23.24
N PRO A 144 4.95 -14.98 22.22
CA PRO A 144 6.36 -14.72 22.42
C PRO A 144 6.63 -13.34 23.05
N PRO A 145 7.77 -13.12 23.76
CA PRO A 145 8.04 -11.88 24.48
C PRO A 145 8.07 -10.59 23.67
N HIS A 146 8.28 -10.69 22.36
CA HIS A 146 8.26 -9.54 21.43
C HIS A 146 6.86 -9.19 20.91
N PHE A 147 5.82 -9.90 21.37
CA PHE A 147 4.42 -9.58 21.11
C PHE A 147 3.84 -8.83 22.31
N ALA A 148 3.00 -7.84 22.03
CA ALA A 148 2.22 -7.14 23.03
C ALA A 148 0.79 -6.92 22.52
N VAL A 149 -0.19 -7.09 23.42
CA VAL A 149 -1.60 -6.81 23.12
C VAL A 149 -1.88 -5.37 23.50
N VAL A 150 -2.36 -4.58 22.53
CA VAL A 150 -2.80 -3.20 22.73
C VAL A 150 -4.32 -3.17 22.68
N VAL A 151 -4.96 -2.90 23.81
CA VAL A 151 -6.42 -2.79 23.90
C VAL A 151 -6.81 -1.33 23.69
N VAL A 152 -7.56 -1.09 22.60
CA VAL A 152 -8.02 0.25 22.21
C VAL A 152 -9.32 0.58 22.94
N PRO A 153 -9.38 1.66 23.72
CA PRO A 153 -10.61 2.07 24.39
C PRO A 153 -11.73 2.41 23.39
N PRO A 154 -13.02 2.18 23.75
CA PRO A 154 -14.13 2.46 22.87
C PRO A 154 -14.24 3.98 22.60
N ALA A 155 -14.23 4.36 21.32
CA ALA A 155 -14.44 5.72 20.85
C ALA A 155 -14.82 5.73 19.36
N LEU A 156 -15.56 6.75 18.95
CA LEU A 156 -15.86 6.98 17.53
C LEU A 156 -14.75 7.81 16.87
N PRO A 157 -14.48 7.55 15.57
CA PRO A 157 -15.07 6.52 14.73
C PRO A 157 -14.52 5.12 15.02
N LEU A 158 -15.34 4.06 14.88
CA LEU A 158 -14.90 2.67 14.99
C LEU A 158 -14.27 2.23 13.67
N THR A 159 -12.97 2.48 13.52
CA THR A 159 -12.24 2.24 12.27
C THR A 159 -10.84 1.71 12.53
N LYS A 160 -10.29 0.95 11.56
CA LYS A 160 -8.90 0.46 11.56
C LYS A 160 -7.88 1.60 11.79
N PRO A 161 -7.94 2.75 11.08
CA PRO A 161 -6.97 3.83 11.28
C PRO A 161 -7.01 4.45 12.68
N LYS A 162 -8.16 4.52 13.36
CA LYS A 162 -8.20 4.92 14.78
C LYS A 162 -7.38 3.95 15.65
N ALA A 163 -7.58 2.65 15.46
CA ALA A 163 -6.85 1.64 16.21
C ALA A 163 -5.34 1.70 15.93
N LEU A 164 -4.94 1.87 14.65
CA LEU A 164 -3.55 2.05 14.26
C LEU A 164 -2.93 3.31 14.89
N ASN A 165 -3.64 4.45 14.86
CA ASN A 165 -3.18 5.69 15.47
C ASN A 165 -3.00 5.58 16.98
N TYR A 166 -3.89 4.84 17.66
CA TYR A 166 -3.76 4.60 19.09
C TYR A 166 -2.54 3.71 19.40
N ALA A 167 -2.37 2.63 18.64
CA ALA A 167 -1.25 1.70 18.81
C ALA A 167 0.10 2.32 18.46
N LEU A 168 0.13 3.26 17.50
CA LEU A 168 1.34 3.98 17.10
C LEU A 168 2.00 4.73 18.28
N ALA A 169 1.21 5.19 19.27
CA ALA A 169 1.76 5.83 20.47
C ALA A 169 2.62 4.90 21.33
N PHE A 170 2.52 3.59 21.15
CA PHE A 170 3.28 2.54 21.84
C PHE A 170 4.32 1.87 20.94
N ALA A 171 4.50 2.36 19.72
CA ALA A 171 5.49 1.83 18.78
C ALA A 171 6.90 2.26 19.18
N ARG A 172 7.84 1.29 19.20
CA ARG A 172 9.25 1.54 19.56
C ARG A 172 10.16 1.64 18.35
N GLY A 173 9.67 1.17 17.18
CA GLY A 173 10.47 1.06 15.97
C GLY A 173 10.65 2.38 15.24
N SER A 174 11.86 2.66 14.76
CA SER A 174 12.12 3.71 13.78
C SER A 174 11.56 3.34 12.40
N LEU A 175 11.35 2.04 12.14
CA LEU A 175 10.57 1.50 11.04
C LEU A 175 9.30 0.84 11.56
N LEU A 176 8.23 0.95 10.77
CA LEU A 176 6.93 0.40 11.13
C LEU A 176 6.26 -0.22 9.90
N THR A 177 5.52 -1.31 10.12
CA THR A 177 4.63 -1.89 9.10
C THR A 177 3.28 -2.27 9.70
N VAL A 178 2.28 -2.41 8.83
CA VAL A 178 0.94 -2.90 9.17
C VAL A 178 0.74 -4.23 8.46
N PHE A 179 0.23 -5.23 9.18
CA PHE A 179 -0.27 -6.48 8.62
C PHE A 179 -1.71 -6.71 9.07
N ASP A 180 -2.58 -7.07 8.13
CA ASP A 180 -3.96 -7.43 8.43
C ASP A 180 -4.05 -8.85 9.03
N ALA A 181 -5.21 -9.20 9.56
CA ALA A 181 -5.34 -10.44 10.33
C ALA A 181 -5.16 -11.71 9.49
N GLU A 182 -5.46 -11.66 8.21
CA GLU A 182 -5.33 -12.74 7.22
C GLU A 182 -3.96 -12.82 6.53
N ASP A 183 -3.06 -11.90 6.84
CA ASP A 183 -1.79 -11.77 6.14
C ASP A 183 -0.79 -12.90 6.47
N ILE A 184 -0.15 -13.37 5.41
CA ILE A 184 0.99 -14.28 5.47
C ILE A 184 2.16 -13.60 4.75
N PRO A 185 2.93 -12.73 5.45
CA PRO A 185 4.05 -12.02 4.86
C PRO A 185 5.23 -12.96 4.57
N ASP A 186 6.05 -12.59 3.58
CA ASP A 186 7.34 -13.23 3.36
C ASP A 186 8.20 -13.11 4.65
N PRO A 187 8.75 -14.22 5.18
CA PRO A 187 9.57 -14.18 6.39
C PRO A 187 10.76 -13.21 6.34
N GLY A 188 11.32 -12.95 5.14
CA GLY A 188 12.42 -12.01 4.94
C GLY A 188 12.00 -10.56 4.71
N GLN A 189 10.71 -10.25 4.68
CA GLN A 189 10.18 -8.96 4.24
C GLN A 189 10.66 -7.77 5.08
N LEU A 190 10.73 -7.89 6.41
CA LEU A 190 11.18 -6.80 7.29
C LEU A 190 12.66 -6.46 7.05
N ARG A 191 13.51 -7.48 6.87
CA ARG A 191 14.93 -7.29 6.59
C ARG A 191 15.13 -6.64 5.23
N LEU A 192 14.43 -7.12 4.20
CA LEU A 192 14.47 -6.52 2.87
C LEU A 192 14.04 -5.05 2.91
N ALA A 193 12.98 -4.72 3.65
CA ALA A 193 12.52 -3.34 3.80
C ALA A 193 13.57 -2.47 4.53
N ALA A 194 14.15 -2.95 5.62
CA ALA A 194 15.19 -2.23 6.36
C ALA A 194 16.44 -1.97 5.50
N GLU A 195 16.93 -2.99 4.78
CA GLU A 195 18.06 -2.87 3.86
C GLU A 195 17.75 -1.92 2.68
N THR A 196 16.52 -1.96 2.16
CA THR A 196 16.07 -1.05 1.10
C THR A 196 16.01 0.39 1.60
N PHE A 197 15.50 0.65 2.82
CA PHE A 197 15.51 1.98 3.41
C PHE A 197 16.93 2.51 3.65
N ALA A 198 17.84 1.65 4.13
CA ALA A 198 19.24 2.02 4.36
C ALA A 198 19.96 2.41 3.07
N ALA A 199 19.58 1.81 1.94
CA ALA A 199 20.14 2.11 0.62
C ALA A 199 19.38 3.19 -0.16
N SER A 200 18.27 3.69 0.38
CA SER A 200 17.40 4.66 -0.29
C SER A 200 17.66 6.07 0.20
N ALA A 201 17.39 7.05 -0.66
CA ALA A 201 17.40 8.45 -0.28
C ALA A 201 16.39 8.72 0.87
N PRO A 202 16.67 9.72 1.73
CA PRO A 202 15.85 9.98 2.94
C PRO A 202 14.38 10.31 2.66
N ASP A 203 14.08 10.86 1.49
CA ASP A 203 12.72 11.17 1.02
C ASP A 203 11.90 9.93 0.63
N ILE A 204 12.54 8.75 0.49
CA ILE A 204 11.82 7.47 0.39
C ILE A 204 11.41 7.05 1.79
N VAL A 205 10.14 7.25 2.12
CA VAL A 205 9.61 7.04 3.47
C VAL A 205 8.60 5.90 3.57
N CYS A 206 8.15 5.39 2.43
CA CYS A 206 7.26 4.24 2.38
C CYS A 206 7.72 3.23 1.32
N LEU A 207 7.67 1.95 1.70
CA LEU A 207 7.90 0.81 0.82
C LEU A 207 6.67 -0.09 0.86
N GLN A 208 5.98 -0.22 -0.27
CA GLN A 208 4.86 -1.14 -0.43
C GLN A 208 5.37 -2.51 -0.86
N ALA A 209 5.10 -3.57 -0.09
CA ALA A 209 5.31 -4.92 -0.56
C ALA A 209 4.15 -5.34 -1.49
N ARG A 210 4.41 -6.33 -2.34
CA ARG A 210 3.39 -6.85 -3.26
C ARG A 210 2.37 -7.67 -2.49
N LEU A 211 1.10 -7.55 -2.88
CA LEU A 211 0.03 -8.38 -2.32
C LEU A 211 -0.38 -9.45 -3.34
N ALA A 212 -0.65 -10.65 -2.86
CA ALA A 212 -1.07 -11.80 -3.65
C ALA A 212 -2.11 -12.61 -2.87
N PHE A 213 -2.84 -13.47 -3.54
CA PHE A 213 -3.79 -14.36 -2.89
C PHE A 213 -3.27 -15.80 -2.85
N TYR A 214 -3.50 -16.51 -1.73
CA TYR A 214 -3.14 -17.91 -1.61
C TYR A 214 -4.25 -18.86 -2.11
N ASN A 215 -5.51 -18.41 -2.18
CA ASN A 215 -6.66 -19.21 -2.59
C ASN A 215 -7.14 -18.90 -4.03
N VAL A 216 -6.20 -18.72 -4.96
CA VAL A 216 -6.47 -18.25 -6.34
C VAL A 216 -7.44 -19.13 -7.07
N ASP A 217 -7.32 -20.47 -6.92
CA ASP A 217 -8.06 -21.46 -7.70
C ASP A 217 -9.42 -21.85 -7.11
N GLU A 218 -9.86 -21.21 -6.02
CA GLU A 218 -11.06 -21.61 -5.30
C GLU A 218 -12.35 -21.40 -6.11
N ASN A 219 -12.45 -20.31 -6.87
CA ASN A 219 -13.53 -20.07 -7.81
C ASN A 219 -13.16 -19.02 -8.89
N TRP A 220 -14.09 -18.71 -9.80
CA TRP A 220 -13.83 -17.75 -10.88
C TRP A 220 -13.59 -16.32 -10.36
N LEU A 221 -14.23 -15.92 -9.27
CA LEU A 221 -14.10 -14.60 -8.66
C LEU A 221 -12.69 -14.40 -8.06
N THR A 222 -12.18 -15.42 -7.36
CA THR A 222 -10.81 -15.40 -6.80
C THR A 222 -9.76 -15.38 -7.92
N ARG A 223 -10.01 -16.06 -9.06
CA ARG A 223 -9.14 -16.00 -10.24
C ARG A 223 -9.09 -14.62 -10.86
N GLN A 224 -10.25 -13.95 -11.05
CA GLN A 224 -10.30 -12.58 -11.55
C GLN A 224 -9.59 -11.61 -10.61
N PHE A 225 -9.81 -11.77 -9.32
CA PHE A 225 -9.20 -10.94 -8.29
C PHE A 225 -7.67 -11.10 -8.26
N ALA A 226 -7.17 -12.33 -8.42
CA ALA A 226 -5.73 -12.60 -8.51
C ALA A 226 -5.08 -11.96 -9.75
N ILE A 227 -5.77 -11.98 -10.91
CA ILE A 227 -5.31 -11.30 -12.11
C ILE A 227 -5.24 -9.78 -11.89
N GLU A 228 -6.27 -9.20 -11.28
CA GLU A 228 -6.31 -7.77 -10.96
C GLU A 228 -5.15 -7.37 -10.04
N TYR A 229 -4.89 -8.14 -8.97
CA TYR A 229 -3.78 -7.90 -8.04
C TYR A 229 -2.41 -8.05 -8.71
N ALA A 230 -2.27 -9.00 -9.62
CA ALA A 230 -1.04 -9.12 -10.40
C ALA A 230 -0.81 -7.88 -11.29
N VAL A 231 -1.87 -7.34 -11.90
CA VAL A 231 -1.75 -6.07 -12.67
C VAL A 231 -1.43 -4.90 -11.75
N LEU A 232 -2.10 -4.80 -10.61
CA LEU A 232 -1.91 -3.68 -9.68
C LEU A 232 -0.50 -3.69 -9.06
N PHE A 233 -0.14 -4.77 -8.35
CA PHE A 233 1.05 -4.82 -7.51
C PHE A 233 2.35 -5.16 -8.26
N ASP A 234 2.28 -5.87 -9.39
CA ASP A 234 3.48 -6.23 -10.15
C ASP A 234 3.73 -5.34 -11.37
N LEU A 235 2.71 -4.63 -11.85
CA LEU A 235 2.85 -3.80 -13.05
C LEU A 235 2.54 -2.32 -12.77
N GLN A 236 1.36 -1.99 -12.22
CA GLN A 236 0.90 -0.61 -12.12
C GLN A 236 1.63 0.17 -11.02
N LEU A 237 1.72 -0.36 -9.80
CA LEU A 237 2.42 0.34 -8.71
C LEU A 237 3.93 0.46 -8.98
N PRO A 238 4.65 -0.58 -9.47
CA PRO A 238 6.03 -0.43 -9.91
C PRO A 238 6.24 0.60 -11.02
N MET A 239 5.31 0.68 -11.98
CA MET A 239 5.33 1.70 -13.03
C MET A 239 5.21 3.09 -12.44
N LEU A 240 4.20 3.35 -11.59
CA LEU A 240 3.99 4.66 -10.98
C LEU A 240 5.18 5.07 -10.12
N ALA A 241 5.71 4.14 -9.31
CA ALA A 241 6.93 4.36 -8.53
C ALA A 241 8.15 4.66 -9.41
N GLY A 242 8.32 3.93 -10.52
CA GLY A 242 9.41 4.13 -11.49
C GLY A 242 9.33 5.48 -12.21
N LEU A 243 8.12 5.98 -12.47
CA LEU A 243 7.87 7.32 -13.02
C LEU A 243 8.01 8.44 -11.97
N GLY A 244 8.24 8.10 -10.70
CA GLY A 244 8.25 9.05 -9.59
C GLY A 244 6.88 9.64 -9.27
N CYS A 245 5.80 8.97 -9.69
CA CYS A 245 4.45 9.40 -9.43
C CYS A 245 3.97 8.99 -8.04
N ALA A 246 3.08 9.79 -7.46
CA ALA A 246 2.28 9.39 -6.31
C ALA A 246 1.33 8.27 -6.70
N PHE A 247 1.06 7.35 -5.77
CA PHE A 247 0.13 6.24 -5.99
C PHE A 247 -0.60 5.86 -4.69
N PRO A 248 -1.82 5.28 -4.80
CA PRO A 248 -2.54 4.78 -3.64
C PRO A 248 -1.80 3.58 -3.04
N LEU A 249 -1.56 3.60 -1.74
CA LEU A 249 -1.00 2.46 -1.02
C LEU A 249 -2.07 1.36 -0.83
N GLY A 250 -1.65 0.12 -0.71
CA GLY A 250 -2.51 -0.97 -0.29
C GLY A 250 -2.78 -0.93 1.22
N GLY A 251 -3.80 -1.66 1.70
CA GLY A 251 -4.25 -1.64 3.11
C GLY A 251 -3.28 -2.29 4.09
N THR A 252 -2.29 -3.03 3.60
CA THR A 252 -1.36 -3.81 4.38
C THR A 252 0.03 -3.85 3.74
N SER A 253 1.01 -4.36 4.47
CA SER A 253 2.39 -4.56 3.99
C SER A 253 3.07 -3.28 3.50
N ASN A 254 2.67 -2.17 4.11
CA ASN A 254 3.31 -0.89 3.97
C ASN A 254 4.38 -0.73 5.06
N HIS A 255 5.60 -0.53 4.64
CA HIS A 255 6.72 -0.27 5.54
C HIS A 255 7.01 1.23 5.56
N PHE A 256 7.04 1.84 6.72
CA PHE A 256 7.21 3.27 6.88
C PHE A 256 8.44 3.62 7.70
N ARG A 257 9.06 4.76 7.40
CA ARG A 257 9.84 5.48 8.41
C ARG A 257 8.85 6.09 9.39
N THR A 258 8.89 5.67 10.65
CA THR A 258 7.89 6.06 11.68
C THR A 258 7.76 7.58 11.82
N VAL A 259 8.88 8.31 11.71
CA VAL A 259 8.91 9.76 11.78
C VAL A 259 8.06 10.43 10.68
N ALA A 260 8.05 9.86 9.46
CA ALA A 260 7.26 10.40 8.37
C ALA A 260 5.76 10.24 8.60
N LEU A 261 5.33 9.12 9.21
CA LEU A 261 3.93 8.94 9.61
C LEU A 261 3.46 10.03 10.59
N HIS A 262 4.29 10.34 11.58
CA HIS A 262 3.98 11.43 12.52
C HIS A 262 3.92 12.78 11.82
N HIS A 263 4.87 13.06 10.94
CA HIS A 263 4.94 14.33 10.21
C HIS A 263 3.71 14.60 9.35
N VAL A 264 3.19 13.59 8.65
CA VAL A 264 2.00 13.76 7.79
C VAL A 264 0.66 13.63 8.54
N GLY A 265 0.68 13.48 9.86
CA GLY A 265 -0.53 13.40 10.70
C GLY A 265 -1.14 12.00 10.79
N ARG A 266 -0.35 10.95 10.52
CA ARG A 266 -0.76 9.53 10.67
C ARG A 266 -1.90 9.13 9.72
N TRP A 267 -2.67 8.10 10.02
CA TRP A 267 -3.84 7.70 9.21
C TRP A 267 -5.05 8.57 9.51
N ASP A 268 -5.90 8.83 8.50
CA ASP A 268 -7.17 9.55 8.72
C ASP A 268 -8.27 8.59 9.21
N PRO A 269 -8.74 8.71 10.46
CA PRO A 269 -9.78 7.83 11.00
C PRO A 269 -11.14 7.95 10.29
N HIS A 270 -11.35 9.01 9.52
CA HIS A 270 -12.60 9.30 8.82
C HIS A 270 -12.60 8.87 7.35
N ASN A 271 -11.45 8.44 6.80
CA ASN A 271 -11.33 7.88 5.46
C ASN A 271 -11.45 6.35 5.51
N VAL A 272 -12.25 5.76 4.63
CA VAL A 272 -12.44 4.28 4.60
C VAL A 272 -11.38 3.55 3.75
N THR A 273 -10.48 4.30 3.10
CA THR A 273 -9.22 3.84 2.50
C THR A 273 -8.10 4.81 2.94
N GLU A 274 -7.84 4.80 4.22
CA GLU A 274 -6.84 5.62 4.89
C GLU A 274 -5.42 5.43 4.36
N ASP A 275 -5.17 4.26 3.81
CA ASP A 275 -3.95 3.80 3.15
C ASP A 275 -3.73 4.52 1.81
N ALA A 276 -4.75 4.51 0.94
CA ALA A 276 -4.70 5.19 -0.35
C ALA A 276 -4.53 6.71 -0.15
N ASP A 277 -5.28 7.31 0.78
CA ASP A 277 -5.13 8.71 1.18
C ASP A 277 -3.71 9.02 1.67
N LEU A 278 -3.16 8.15 2.55
CA LEU A 278 -1.82 8.33 3.09
C LEU A 278 -0.76 8.38 2.01
N GLY A 279 -0.86 7.54 0.96
CA GLY A 279 0.07 7.55 -0.16
C GLY A 279 0.15 8.90 -0.86
N PHE A 280 -0.99 9.54 -1.12
CA PHE A 280 -1.05 10.87 -1.73
C PHE A 280 -0.65 11.97 -0.75
N ARG A 281 -1.01 11.84 0.51
CA ARG A 281 -0.64 12.81 1.56
C ARG A 281 0.86 12.82 1.80
N LEU A 282 1.54 11.67 1.78
CA LEU A 282 3.00 11.58 1.79
C LEU A 282 3.61 12.35 0.61
N ALA A 283 3.08 12.13 -0.60
CA ALA A 283 3.58 12.81 -1.79
C ALA A 283 3.38 14.34 -1.75
N ARG A 284 2.27 14.82 -1.21
CA ARG A 284 2.01 16.26 -0.98
C ARG A 284 2.97 16.91 0.02
N HIS A 285 3.61 16.11 0.88
CA HIS A 285 4.66 16.56 1.79
C HIS A 285 6.08 16.38 1.22
N GLY A 286 6.20 16.09 -0.09
CA GLY A 286 7.47 15.91 -0.77
C GLY A 286 8.14 14.55 -0.55
N TYR A 287 7.45 13.60 0.07
CA TYR A 287 7.93 12.23 0.25
C TYR A 287 7.60 11.35 -0.95
N ARG A 288 8.35 10.26 -1.09
CA ARG A 288 8.15 9.27 -2.15
C ARG A 288 7.92 7.89 -1.57
N CYS A 289 7.08 7.13 -2.25
CA CYS A 289 6.84 5.72 -1.99
C CYS A 289 7.52 4.86 -3.07
N ARG A 290 7.94 3.63 -2.72
CA ARG A 290 8.45 2.64 -3.66
C ARG A 290 7.77 1.29 -3.43
N VAL A 291 7.93 0.37 -4.38
CA VAL A 291 7.48 -1.02 -4.28
C VAL A 291 8.70 -1.92 -4.09
N ILE A 292 8.63 -2.89 -3.18
CA ILE A 292 9.68 -3.89 -2.95
C ILE A 292 9.27 -5.27 -3.44
N ALA A 293 10.27 -6.14 -3.67
CA ALA A 293 10.06 -7.46 -4.25
C ALA A 293 9.49 -8.53 -3.28
N ALA A 294 9.34 -8.21 -1.98
CA ALA A 294 8.67 -9.11 -1.04
C ALA A 294 7.16 -9.22 -1.34
N THR A 295 6.55 -10.35 -0.99
CA THR A 295 5.13 -10.60 -1.20
C THR A 295 4.45 -11.00 0.09
N THR A 296 3.28 -10.42 0.36
CA THR A 296 2.36 -10.88 1.40
C THR A 296 1.19 -11.56 0.73
N HIS A 297 0.84 -12.75 1.20
CA HIS A 297 -0.31 -13.51 0.72
C HIS A 297 -1.50 -13.24 1.62
N GLU A 298 -2.66 -13.01 0.99
CA GLU A 298 -3.94 -12.69 1.62
C GLU A 298 -5.01 -13.71 1.20
N GLU A 299 -6.19 -13.65 1.83
CA GLU A 299 -7.37 -14.39 1.40
C GLU A 299 -8.18 -13.60 0.38
N ALA A 300 -8.30 -14.11 -0.85
CA ALA A 300 -9.28 -13.57 -1.80
C ALA A 300 -10.70 -13.91 -1.38
N ASN A 301 -11.61 -12.95 -1.46
CA ASN A 301 -13.02 -13.15 -1.17
C ASN A 301 -13.66 -14.20 -2.08
N VAL A 302 -14.14 -15.29 -1.50
CA VAL A 302 -14.82 -16.39 -2.20
C VAL A 302 -16.31 -16.13 -2.42
N ALA A 303 -16.93 -15.28 -1.59
CA ALA A 303 -18.36 -14.98 -1.61
C ALA A 303 -18.63 -13.63 -2.29
N LEU A 304 -19.51 -13.62 -3.32
CA LEU A 304 -19.83 -12.44 -4.11
C LEU A 304 -20.31 -11.25 -3.27
N GLY A 305 -21.20 -11.48 -2.30
CA GLY A 305 -21.73 -10.41 -1.43
C GLY A 305 -20.64 -9.76 -0.55
N ASN A 306 -19.70 -10.57 -0.04
CA ASN A 306 -18.56 -10.09 0.74
C ASN A 306 -17.60 -9.28 -0.15
N TRP A 307 -17.28 -9.79 -1.35
CA TRP A 307 -16.47 -9.10 -2.35
C TRP A 307 -17.10 -7.77 -2.77
N LEU A 308 -18.41 -7.75 -3.05
CA LEU A 308 -19.13 -6.54 -3.46
C LEU A 308 -19.05 -5.43 -2.40
N ASN A 309 -19.23 -5.80 -1.11
CA ASN A 309 -19.12 -4.87 0.01
C ASN A 309 -17.68 -4.34 0.18
N GLN A 310 -16.67 -5.21 0.06
CA GLN A 310 -15.27 -4.81 0.11
C GLN A 310 -14.94 -3.85 -1.05
N ARG A 311 -15.34 -4.19 -2.26
CA ARG A 311 -15.10 -3.38 -3.46
C ARG A 311 -15.81 -2.03 -3.41
N ALA A 312 -17.07 -2.01 -2.94
CA ALA A 312 -17.80 -0.76 -2.72
C ALA A 312 -17.11 0.13 -1.67
N ARG A 313 -16.56 -0.45 -0.60
CA ARG A 313 -15.77 0.30 0.38
C ARG A 313 -14.53 0.94 -0.24
N TRP A 314 -13.77 0.21 -1.08
CA TRP A 314 -12.59 0.74 -1.76
C TRP A 314 -12.92 1.89 -2.70
N LEU A 315 -13.92 1.71 -3.56
CA LEU A 315 -14.34 2.75 -4.51
C LEU A 315 -14.92 3.99 -3.80
N LYS A 316 -15.66 3.79 -2.70
CA LYS A 316 -16.10 4.87 -1.81
C LYS A 316 -14.90 5.64 -1.22
N GLY A 317 -13.88 4.93 -0.76
CA GLY A 317 -12.67 5.52 -0.21
C GLY A 317 -11.86 6.30 -1.25
N PHE A 318 -11.78 5.81 -2.48
CA PHE A 318 -11.16 6.56 -3.58
C PHE A 318 -11.92 7.87 -3.87
N LEU A 319 -13.25 7.86 -3.81
CA LEU A 319 -14.05 9.09 -3.89
C LEU A 319 -13.76 10.03 -2.72
N GLN A 320 -13.71 9.52 -1.48
CA GLN A 320 -13.40 10.33 -0.32
C GLN A 320 -12.00 10.95 -0.43
N THR A 321 -11.00 10.16 -0.79
CA THR A 321 -9.63 10.62 -1.00
C THR A 321 -9.58 11.69 -2.08
N TRP A 322 -10.25 11.47 -3.21
CA TRP A 322 -10.32 12.46 -4.28
C TRP A 322 -10.98 13.75 -3.81
N LEU A 323 -12.11 13.67 -3.13
CA LEU A 323 -12.83 14.83 -2.59
C LEU A 323 -11.99 15.64 -1.61
N VAL A 324 -11.25 14.97 -0.72
CA VAL A 324 -10.38 15.63 0.25
C VAL A 324 -9.27 16.41 -0.46
N HIS A 325 -8.54 15.73 -1.34
CA HIS A 325 -7.38 16.35 -2.00
C HIS A 325 -7.76 17.38 -3.08
N MET A 326 -8.95 17.26 -3.69
CA MET A 326 -9.49 18.23 -4.67
C MET A 326 -10.26 19.40 -4.03
N ARG A 327 -10.10 19.67 -2.76
CA ARG A 327 -10.61 20.91 -2.12
C ARG A 327 -9.92 22.15 -2.65
N ASP A 328 -8.61 22.01 -2.93
CA ASP A 328 -7.80 23.00 -3.62
C ASP A 328 -6.99 22.32 -4.74
N PRO A 329 -7.55 22.25 -5.97
CA PRO A 329 -6.90 21.56 -7.08
C PRO A 329 -5.63 22.26 -7.57
N GLN A 330 -5.53 23.58 -7.40
CA GLN A 330 -4.35 24.34 -7.82
C GLN A 330 -3.17 24.05 -6.88
N LEU A 331 -3.42 24.06 -5.56
CA LEU A 331 -2.42 23.67 -4.57
C LEU A 331 -2.00 22.22 -4.75
N LEU A 332 -2.96 21.31 -4.95
CA LEU A 332 -2.66 19.90 -5.21
C LEU A 332 -1.75 19.72 -6.44
N ALA A 333 -2.05 20.41 -7.53
CA ALA A 333 -1.25 20.33 -8.75
C ALA A 333 0.18 20.88 -8.56
N ARG A 334 0.35 21.93 -7.74
CA ARG A 334 1.67 22.47 -7.38
C ARG A 334 2.46 21.52 -6.50
N GLU A 335 1.83 20.92 -5.49
CA GLU A 335 2.48 20.01 -4.54
C GLU A 335 2.85 18.66 -5.18
N LEU A 336 1.98 18.08 -6.01
CA LEU A 336 2.23 16.81 -6.66
C LEU A 336 3.06 16.92 -7.94
N GLY A 337 3.00 18.06 -8.60
CA GLY A 337 3.49 18.23 -9.98
C GLY A 337 2.58 17.55 -11.03
N PRO A 338 2.74 17.85 -12.32
CA PRO A 338 1.78 17.46 -13.35
C PRO A 338 1.63 15.94 -13.52
N ARG A 339 2.73 15.18 -13.46
CA ARG A 339 2.70 13.72 -13.62
C ARG A 339 1.93 13.04 -12.48
N SER A 340 2.26 13.38 -11.23
CA SER A 340 1.57 12.80 -10.07
C SER A 340 0.13 13.29 -9.96
N PHE A 341 -0.18 14.52 -10.38
CA PHE A 341 -1.54 15.03 -10.44
C PHE A 341 -2.39 14.22 -11.42
N LEU A 342 -1.89 13.93 -12.63
CA LEU A 342 -2.58 13.09 -13.61
C LEU A 342 -2.72 11.65 -13.12
N ALA A 343 -1.67 11.08 -12.50
CA ALA A 343 -1.73 9.76 -11.89
C ALA A 343 -2.79 9.70 -10.78
N PHE A 344 -2.88 10.73 -9.93
CA PHE A 344 -3.90 10.86 -8.90
C PHE A 344 -5.31 10.87 -9.52
N GLN A 345 -5.56 11.68 -10.56
CA GLN A 345 -6.86 11.71 -11.25
C GLN A 345 -7.21 10.32 -11.82
N ALA A 346 -6.27 9.68 -12.49
CA ALA A 346 -6.50 8.40 -13.13
C ALA A 346 -6.74 7.26 -12.11
N THR A 347 -5.97 7.22 -11.02
CA THR A 347 -6.03 6.13 -10.02
C THR A 347 -7.13 6.30 -8.96
N THR A 348 -7.76 7.47 -8.88
CA THR A 348 -8.87 7.76 -7.97
C THR A 348 -10.18 7.95 -8.74
N ILE A 349 -10.50 9.18 -9.14
CA ILE A 349 -11.77 9.47 -9.83
C ILE A 349 -11.88 8.77 -11.19
N GLY A 350 -10.79 8.58 -11.91
CA GLY A 350 -10.77 7.87 -13.19
C GLY A 350 -11.26 6.42 -13.07
N VAL A 351 -10.80 5.71 -12.04
CA VAL A 351 -11.27 4.34 -11.73
C VAL A 351 -12.77 4.34 -11.43
N VAL A 352 -13.22 5.24 -10.56
CA VAL A 352 -14.63 5.28 -10.14
C VAL A 352 -15.53 5.75 -11.27
N ALA A 353 -15.18 6.83 -11.98
CA ALA A 353 -15.96 7.35 -13.09
C ALA A 353 -16.09 6.32 -14.23
N SER A 354 -14.99 5.65 -14.58
CA SER A 354 -15.07 4.59 -15.60
C SER A 354 -15.98 3.44 -15.17
N ALA A 355 -15.95 3.03 -13.90
CA ALA A 355 -16.82 1.98 -13.39
C ALA A 355 -18.30 2.40 -13.35
N LEU A 356 -18.61 3.67 -13.03
CA LEU A 356 -19.97 4.20 -13.04
C LEU A 356 -20.53 4.36 -14.47
N LEU A 357 -19.68 4.82 -15.40
CA LEU A 357 -20.10 5.12 -16.78
C LEU A 357 -20.11 3.88 -17.69
N HIS A 358 -19.34 2.83 -17.35
CA HIS A 358 -19.21 1.63 -18.17
C HIS A 358 -20.57 0.95 -18.52
N PRO A 359 -21.48 0.68 -17.56
CA PRO A 359 -22.76 0.07 -17.89
C PRO A 359 -23.65 0.99 -18.70
N LEU A 360 -23.60 2.32 -18.49
CA LEU A 360 -24.35 3.29 -19.28
C LEU A 360 -23.86 3.31 -20.73
N PHE A 361 -22.54 3.32 -20.92
CA PHE A 361 -21.92 3.24 -22.23
C PHE A 361 -22.34 1.96 -22.98
N LEU A 362 -22.27 0.79 -22.33
CA LEU A 362 -22.68 -0.46 -22.95
C LEU A 362 -24.18 -0.49 -23.27
N ALA A 363 -25.02 0.08 -22.41
CA ALA A 363 -26.46 0.16 -22.63
C ALA A 363 -26.78 1.06 -23.83
N CYS A 364 -26.16 2.23 -23.92
CA CYS A 364 -26.31 3.13 -25.08
C CYS A 364 -25.88 2.45 -26.38
N LEU A 365 -24.70 1.79 -26.37
CA LEU A 365 -24.19 1.05 -27.53
C LEU A 365 -25.18 -0.06 -27.95
N ALA A 366 -25.70 -0.83 -27.02
CA ALA A 366 -26.66 -1.90 -27.27
C ALA A 366 -27.95 -1.33 -27.90
N VAL A 367 -28.47 -0.20 -27.39
CA VAL A 367 -29.65 0.49 -27.95
C VAL A 367 -29.39 0.95 -29.39
N GLU A 368 -28.22 1.51 -29.67
CA GLU A 368 -27.86 1.96 -31.02
C GLU A 368 -27.75 0.79 -32.03
N ILE A 369 -27.20 -0.35 -31.57
CA ILE A 369 -27.13 -1.59 -32.35
C ILE A 369 -28.55 -2.11 -32.66
N VAL A 370 -29.40 -2.24 -31.60
CA VAL A 370 -30.79 -2.75 -31.78
C VAL A 370 -31.63 -1.86 -32.69
N ARG A 371 -31.40 -0.55 -32.64
CA ARG A 371 -32.08 0.42 -33.54
C ARG A 371 -31.51 0.43 -34.95
N GLY A 372 -30.49 -0.35 -35.26
CA GLY A 372 -29.82 -0.36 -36.56
C GLY A 372 -29.06 0.94 -36.89
N LYS A 373 -28.74 1.73 -35.85
CA LYS A 373 -28.01 2.99 -35.99
C LYS A 373 -26.50 2.83 -35.80
N PHE A 374 -26.03 1.64 -35.40
CA PHE A 374 -24.59 1.34 -35.25
C PHE A 374 -24.23 0.07 -36.05
N PRO A 375 -23.23 0.09 -36.96
CA PRO A 375 -22.55 1.29 -37.46
C PRO A 375 -23.52 2.15 -38.32
N PRO A 376 -23.40 3.49 -38.27
CA PRO A 376 -24.32 4.36 -38.99
C PRO A 376 -24.16 4.18 -40.51
N ALA A 377 -25.28 3.93 -41.21
CA ALA A 377 -25.26 3.67 -42.64
C ALA A 377 -24.96 4.92 -43.50
N ARG A 378 -25.41 6.10 -43.04
CA ARG A 378 -25.11 7.43 -43.60
C ARG A 378 -24.85 8.39 -42.46
N PRO A 379 -23.65 8.39 -41.89
CA PRO A 379 -23.37 9.16 -40.67
C PRO A 379 -23.26 10.66 -41.02
N GLU A 380 -23.98 11.48 -40.27
CA GLU A 380 -23.56 12.86 -40.10
C GLU A 380 -22.21 12.86 -39.38
N PHE A 381 -21.40 13.92 -39.58
CA PHE A 381 -20.05 13.99 -39.00
C PHE A 381 -20.02 13.67 -37.47
N LEU A 382 -21.00 14.19 -36.75
CA LEU A 382 -21.07 14.06 -35.31
C LEU A 382 -21.40 12.61 -34.87
N ASP A 383 -22.29 11.93 -35.60
CA ASP A 383 -22.64 10.53 -35.35
C ASP A 383 -21.46 9.59 -35.67
N ALA A 384 -20.77 9.85 -36.79
CA ALA A 384 -19.57 9.12 -37.15
C ALA A 384 -18.44 9.30 -36.09
N PHE A 385 -18.27 10.53 -35.62
CA PHE A 385 -17.27 10.88 -34.61
C PHE A 385 -17.57 10.18 -33.29
N THR A 386 -18.78 10.26 -32.74
CA THR A 386 -19.15 9.63 -31.48
C THR A 386 -19.09 8.10 -31.53
N ALA A 387 -19.55 7.50 -32.62
CA ALA A 387 -19.46 6.08 -32.88
C ALA A 387 -17.99 5.62 -32.96
N GLY A 388 -17.16 6.37 -33.69
CA GLY A 388 -15.72 6.11 -33.83
C GLY A 388 -14.98 6.20 -32.48
N VAL A 389 -15.22 7.26 -31.70
CA VAL A 389 -14.67 7.43 -30.36
C VAL A 389 -15.11 6.28 -29.46
N GLY A 390 -16.41 5.96 -29.43
CA GLY A 390 -16.93 4.85 -28.60
C GLY A 390 -16.29 3.52 -28.93
N LEU A 391 -16.17 3.16 -30.21
CA LEU A 391 -15.54 1.94 -30.67
C LEU A 391 -14.04 1.92 -30.33
N ALA A 392 -13.32 2.99 -30.59
CA ALA A 392 -11.90 3.10 -30.30
C ALA A 392 -11.63 2.93 -28.79
N VAL A 393 -12.40 3.59 -27.93
CA VAL A 393 -12.29 3.49 -26.47
C VAL A 393 -12.60 2.07 -25.99
N LEU A 394 -13.62 1.42 -26.56
CA LEU A 394 -13.98 0.04 -26.24
C LEU A 394 -12.82 -0.91 -26.59
N LEU A 395 -12.36 -0.89 -27.84
CA LEU A 395 -11.31 -1.77 -28.32
C LEU A 395 -9.99 -1.54 -27.58
N LEU A 396 -9.60 -0.28 -27.38
CA LEU A 396 -8.40 0.09 -26.63
C LEU A 396 -8.51 -0.35 -25.17
N GLY A 397 -9.63 -0.03 -24.51
CA GLY A 397 -9.83 -0.34 -23.09
C GLY A 397 -9.78 -1.84 -22.79
N TYR A 398 -10.53 -2.64 -23.56
CA TYR A 398 -10.53 -4.10 -23.41
C TYR A 398 -9.22 -4.73 -23.89
N GLY A 399 -8.70 -4.31 -25.06
CA GLY A 399 -7.45 -4.86 -25.62
C GLY A 399 -6.26 -4.64 -24.67
N VAL A 400 -6.09 -3.42 -24.18
CA VAL A 400 -5.00 -3.11 -23.23
C VAL A 400 -5.25 -3.76 -21.87
N GLY A 401 -6.50 -3.89 -21.43
CA GLY A 401 -6.87 -4.61 -20.21
C GLY A 401 -6.48 -6.09 -20.28
N LEU A 402 -6.81 -6.76 -21.39
CA LEU A 402 -6.43 -8.15 -21.68
C LEU A 402 -4.90 -8.31 -21.72
N ALA A 403 -4.21 -7.41 -22.42
CA ALA A 403 -2.74 -7.44 -22.51
C ALA A 403 -2.07 -7.27 -21.15
N ALA A 404 -2.56 -6.34 -20.31
CA ALA A 404 -2.08 -6.16 -18.95
C ALA A 404 -2.37 -7.40 -18.09
N GLY A 405 -3.56 -7.98 -18.20
CA GLY A 405 -3.93 -9.24 -17.52
C GLY A 405 -3.01 -10.39 -17.90
N LEU A 406 -2.75 -10.61 -19.20
CA LEU A 406 -1.81 -11.63 -19.68
C LEU A 406 -0.40 -11.40 -19.14
N LYS A 407 0.06 -10.15 -19.14
CA LYS A 407 1.38 -9.81 -18.58
C LYS A 407 1.43 -10.06 -17.06
N GLY A 408 0.39 -9.69 -16.31
CA GLY A 408 0.29 -9.97 -14.88
C GLY A 408 0.33 -11.46 -14.56
N ILE A 409 -0.47 -12.26 -15.29
CA ILE A 409 -0.46 -13.73 -15.22
C ILE A 409 0.95 -14.29 -15.46
N LYS A 410 1.63 -13.81 -16.50
CA LYS A 410 3.01 -14.24 -16.82
C LYS A 410 3.99 -13.84 -15.72
N THR A 411 3.89 -12.63 -15.18
CA THR A 411 4.81 -12.12 -14.15
C THR A 411 4.72 -12.91 -12.84
N ARG A 412 3.51 -13.42 -12.49
CA ARG A 412 3.27 -14.24 -11.29
C ARG A 412 3.25 -15.75 -11.54
N ASN A 413 3.56 -16.20 -12.74
CA ASN A 413 3.48 -17.62 -13.13
C ASN A 413 2.07 -18.25 -12.92
N LEU A 414 1.00 -17.47 -13.08
CA LEU A 414 -0.39 -17.91 -12.95
C LEU A 414 -0.94 -18.44 -14.28
N HIS A 415 -0.15 -19.26 -15.01
CA HIS A 415 -0.45 -19.65 -16.38
C HIS A 415 -1.80 -20.38 -16.57
N GLY A 416 -2.31 -21.06 -15.54
CA GLY A 416 -3.63 -21.69 -15.54
C GLY A 416 -4.79 -20.69 -15.67
N LEU A 417 -4.56 -19.40 -15.37
CA LEU A 417 -5.63 -18.37 -15.36
C LEU A 417 -5.86 -17.67 -16.70
N ARG A 418 -5.09 -17.96 -17.76
CA ARG A 418 -5.21 -17.26 -19.05
C ARG A 418 -6.63 -17.26 -19.63
N TRP A 419 -7.34 -18.38 -19.50
CA TRP A 419 -8.73 -18.50 -19.97
C TRP A 419 -9.75 -17.74 -19.11
N SER A 420 -9.40 -17.45 -17.86
CA SER A 420 -10.23 -16.62 -16.98
C SER A 420 -10.37 -15.18 -17.49
N LEU A 421 -9.44 -14.71 -18.33
CA LEU A 421 -9.52 -13.39 -18.95
C LEU A 421 -10.77 -13.20 -19.84
N LEU A 422 -11.33 -14.29 -20.39
CA LEU A 422 -12.59 -14.22 -21.15
C LEU A 422 -13.77 -13.74 -20.30
N ALA A 423 -13.73 -13.95 -19.00
CA ALA A 423 -14.74 -13.47 -18.06
C ALA A 423 -14.47 -12.04 -17.52
N MET A 424 -13.39 -11.38 -17.96
CA MET A 424 -13.03 -10.03 -17.51
C MET A 424 -14.14 -8.98 -17.77
N PRO A 425 -14.89 -9.00 -18.90
CA PRO A 425 -16.00 -8.07 -19.10
C PRO A 425 -17.08 -8.21 -18.01
N LEU A 426 -17.43 -9.43 -17.64
CA LEU A 426 -18.39 -9.71 -16.56
C LEU A 426 -17.85 -9.20 -15.20
N TYR A 427 -16.57 -9.42 -14.93
CA TYR A 427 -15.92 -8.92 -13.72
C TYR A 427 -15.96 -7.38 -13.65
N TRP A 428 -15.75 -6.69 -14.75
CA TRP A 428 -15.84 -5.22 -14.80
C TRP A 428 -17.28 -4.71 -14.58
N LEU A 429 -18.29 -5.45 -15.03
CA LEU A 429 -19.70 -5.13 -14.69
C LEU A 429 -19.98 -5.29 -13.19
N LEU A 430 -19.37 -6.27 -12.52
CA LEU A 430 -19.46 -6.38 -11.06
C LEU A 430 -18.76 -5.22 -10.35
N ILE A 431 -17.60 -4.75 -10.87
CA ILE A 431 -16.95 -3.53 -10.37
C ILE A 431 -17.87 -2.32 -10.56
N SER A 432 -18.61 -2.24 -11.68
CA SER A 432 -19.61 -1.20 -11.89
C SER A 432 -20.74 -1.24 -10.87
N ALA A 433 -21.28 -2.43 -10.57
CA ALA A 433 -22.27 -2.59 -9.51
C ALA A 433 -21.74 -2.13 -8.15
N ALA A 434 -20.48 -2.46 -7.84
CA ALA A 434 -19.82 -1.99 -6.63
C ALA A 434 -19.65 -0.46 -6.61
N ALA A 435 -19.40 0.18 -7.77
CA ALA A 435 -19.24 1.63 -7.87
C ALA A 435 -20.56 2.37 -7.61
N TRP A 436 -21.67 1.88 -8.14
CA TRP A 436 -23.00 2.42 -7.83
C TRP A 436 -23.38 2.24 -6.37
N LEU A 437 -23.06 1.08 -5.77
CA LEU A 437 -23.24 0.86 -4.34
C LEU A 437 -22.33 1.79 -3.51
N ALA A 438 -21.09 2.04 -3.95
CA ALA A 438 -20.16 2.96 -3.31
C ALA A 438 -20.69 4.39 -3.31
N LEU A 439 -21.23 4.86 -4.44
CA LEU A 439 -21.84 6.19 -4.56
C LEU A 439 -23.04 6.33 -3.62
N TRP A 440 -23.92 5.33 -3.59
CA TRP A 440 -25.05 5.27 -2.66
C TRP A 440 -24.59 5.34 -1.20
N GLN A 441 -23.58 4.54 -0.83
CA GLN A 441 -23.04 4.54 0.53
C GLN A 441 -22.35 5.86 0.88
N LEU A 442 -21.68 6.51 -0.06
CA LEU A 442 -21.05 7.81 0.16
C LEU A 442 -22.09 8.88 0.55
N LEU A 443 -23.24 8.86 -0.12
CA LEU A 443 -24.33 9.80 0.16
C LEU A 443 -25.05 9.52 1.49
N ARG A 444 -25.27 8.23 1.83
CA ARG A 444 -26.06 7.82 3.00
C ARG A 444 -25.23 7.58 4.26
N THR A 445 -24.09 6.89 4.14
CA THR A 445 -23.26 6.44 5.26
C THR A 445 -21.78 6.56 4.94
N PRO A 446 -21.24 7.79 4.74
CA PRO A 446 -19.89 8.02 4.22
C PRO A 446 -18.80 7.37 5.08
N HIS A 447 -18.87 7.48 6.41
CA HIS A 447 -17.85 7.00 7.33
C HIS A 447 -18.09 5.56 7.82
N ARG A 448 -19.15 4.89 7.36
CA ARG A 448 -19.41 3.51 7.76
C ARG A 448 -18.38 2.59 7.12
N TRP A 449 -17.59 1.93 7.95
CA TRP A 449 -16.64 0.92 7.55
C TRP A 449 -17.32 -0.46 7.52
N ASN A 450 -17.58 -1.00 6.33
CA ASN A 450 -18.13 -2.33 6.17
C ASN A 450 -16.99 -3.34 6.24
N LYS A 451 -16.91 -4.08 7.35
CA LYS A 451 -15.89 -5.11 7.54
C LYS A 451 -16.05 -6.24 6.52
N THR A 452 -14.97 -6.64 5.90
CA THR A 452 -14.85 -7.88 5.14
C THR A 452 -14.72 -9.05 6.12
N ARG A 453 -15.39 -10.17 5.86
CA ARG A 453 -15.22 -11.40 6.63
C ARG A 453 -14.11 -12.22 6.02
N HIS A 454 -13.15 -12.64 6.83
CA HIS A 454 -12.02 -13.49 6.47
C HIS A 454 -12.17 -14.88 7.09
N GLY A 455 -11.33 -15.85 6.68
CA GLY A 455 -11.41 -17.23 7.13
C GLY A 455 -12.55 -18.03 6.45
N LEU A 456 -13.00 -17.60 5.27
CA LEU A 456 -14.03 -18.30 4.48
C LEU A 456 -13.41 -19.26 3.45
N SER A 457 -12.11 -19.16 3.19
CA SER A 457 -11.38 -20.02 2.29
C SER A 457 -11.18 -21.42 2.88
N ARG A 458 -11.32 -22.44 2.03
CA ARG A 458 -11.09 -23.86 2.40
C ARG A 458 -9.61 -24.25 2.48
N VAL A 459 -8.71 -23.37 2.05
CA VAL A 459 -7.27 -23.68 1.90
C VAL A 459 -6.36 -22.89 2.84
N GLY A 460 -6.89 -21.94 3.64
CA GLY A 460 -6.11 -21.03 4.48
C GLY A 460 -5.14 -21.74 5.42
N ASP A 461 -5.65 -22.64 6.27
CA ASP A 461 -4.83 -23.38 7.24
C ASP A 461 -3.76 -24.27 6.59
N ARG A 462 -4.08 -24.87 5.44
CA ARG A 462 -3.14 -25.73 4.71
C ARG A 462 -1.99 -24.93 4.10
N TYR A 463 -2.26 -23.74 3.62
CA TYR A 463 -1.24 -22.86 3.02
C TYR A 463 -0.24 -22.37 4.06
N ALA A 464 -0.71 -21.98 5.23
CA ALA A 464 0.14 -21.54 6.34
C ALA A 464 1.08 -22.66 6.82
N THR A 465 0.56 -23.92 6.95
CA THR A 465 1.35 -25.08 7.39
C THR A 465 2.35 -25.55 6.33
N ALA A 466 1.97 -25.61 5.06
CA ALA A 466 2.84 -26.05 3.98
C ALA A 466 4.05 -25.12 3.76
N ARG A 467 3.92 -23.84 4.10
CA ARG A 467 5.01 -22.87 4.00
C ARG A 467 6.03 -22.99 5.12
N ASP A 468 5.63 -23.45 6.30
CA ASP A 468 6.54 -23.75 7.41
C ASP A 468 7.43 -24.98 7.12
N GLU A 469 6.95 -25.89 6.27
CA GLU A 469 7.65 -27.16 5.94
C GLU A 469 8.61 -27.04 4.75
N SER A 470 8.58 -25.96 3.96
CA SER A 470 9.40 -25.79 2.74
C SER A 470 10.57 -24.83 2.94
N PRO A 471 11.81 -25.33 3.16
CA PRO A 471 13.01 -24.48 3.21
C PRO A 471 13.45 -23.92 1.84
N GLU A 472 12.82 -24.33 0.74
CA GLU A 472 13.34 -24.13 -0.62
C GLU A 472 12.95 -22.83 -1.32
N ASP A 473 11.98 -22.07 -0.81
CA ASP A 473 11.46 -20.86 -1.48
C ASP A 473 12.40 -19.64 -1.44
N VAL A 474 13.58 -19.78 -0.84
CA VAL A 474 14.62 -18.71 -0.78
C VAL A 474 15.41 -18.59 -2.10
N ARG A 475 15.38 -19.59 -2.98
CA ARG A 475 16.19 -19.61 -4.22
C ARG A 475 15.49 -19.04 -5.46
N GLN A 476 14.18 -18.82 -5.43
CA GLN A 476 13.44 -18.36 -6.61
C GLN A 476 13.34 -16.84 -6.78
N THR A 477 13.92 -16.04 -5.89
CA THR A 477 13.98 -14.58 -6.02
C THR A 477 15.34 -14.06 -6.53
N GLU A 478 16.29 -14.92 -6.87
CA GLU A 478 17.50 -14.48 -7.57
C GLU A 478 17.17 -14.29 -9.06
N PRO A 479 17.47 -13.13 -9.66
CA PRO A 479 17.44 -12.99 -11.11
C PRO A 479 18.47 -13.93 -11.71
N ALA A 480 18.05 -14.72 -12.70
CA ALA A 480 18.95 -15.60 -13.43
C ALA A 480 20.18 -14.82 -13.92
N PRO A 481 21.40 -15.34 -13.76
CA PRO A 481 22.59 -14.67 -14.26
C PRO A 481 22.50 -14.54 -15.78
N ASP A 482 22.81 -13.33 -16.26
CA ASP A 482 22.83 -12.94 -17.66
C ASP A 482 23.81 -13.88 -18.41
N ARG A 483 23.30 -14.86 -19.14
CA ARG A 483 24.11 -15.68 -20.03
C ARG A 483 24.45 -14.86 -21.26
N ARG A 484 25.59 -14.18 -21.22
CA ARG A 484 26.31 -13.80 -22.44
C ARG A 484 26.86 -15.08 -23.05
N ILE A 485 26.41 -15.37 -24.25
CA ILE A 485 27.02 -16.35 -25.13
C ILE A 485 28.21 -15.68 -25.79
N ASP A 486 29.41 -15.97 -25.31
CA ASP A 486 30.62 -15.80 -26.12
C ASP A 486 31.10 -17.21 -26.47
N GLY A 487 31.14 -17.45 -27.78
CA GLY A 487 31.63 -18.68 -28.34
C GLY A 487 33.15 -18.75 -28.26
N GLU A 488 33.60 -19.94 -28.18
CA GLU A 488 34.78 -20.57 -28.75
C GLU A 488 35.51 -21.51 -27.78
N THR A 489 35.62 -22.71 -28.28
CA THR A 489 36.73 -23.66 -28.34
C THR A 489 36.93 -24.67 -27.21
N LEU A 490 36.48 -25.83 -27.52
CA LEU A 490 37.11 -27.20 -27.50
C LEU A 490 38.28 -27.50 -26.54
N MET A 491 38.09 -28.68 -25.88
CA MET A 491 39.08 -29.71 -25.49
C MET A 491 39.77 -29.63 -24.12
N GLY A 492 39.58 -30.69 -23.34
CA GLY A 492 40.53 -31.11 -22.32
C GLY A 492 39.93 -31.79 -21.07
N ARG A 493 39.79 -33.11 -21.07
CA ARG A 493 39.47 -33.94 -19.88
C ARG A 493 40.73 -34.21 -19.03
N PRO A 494 40.63 -34.85 -17.89
CA PRO A 494 40.69 -34.31 -16.51
C PRO A 494 41.85 -34.95 -15.71
N LYS A 495 42.22 -34.40 -14.54
CA LYS A 495 42.95 -35.15 -13.51
C LYS A 495 42.42 -34.84 -12.12
N ARG A 496 42.20 -35.94 -11.36
CA ARG A 496 41.83 -35.98 -9.95
C ARG A 496 42.83 -35.22 -9.06
N ALA A 497 42.33 -34.48 -8.08
CA ALA A 497 43.11 -33.94 -6.98
C ALA A 497 42.87 -34.74 -5.69
N PRO A 498 43.87 -34.83 -4.80
CA PRO A 498 43.86 -35.68 -3.60
C PRO A 498 43.22 -34.98 -2.38
N SER A 499 42.81 -35.83 -1.43
CA SER A 499 42.14 -35.51 -0.18
C SER A 499 43.05 -34.75 0.82
N PRO A 500 42.50 -33.90 1.71
CA PRO A 500 43.29 -33.23 2.73
C PRO A 500 43.48 -34.10 4.00
N PRO A 501 44.56 -33.89 4.78
CA PRO A 501 44.90 -34.66 5.95
C PRO A 501 44.18 -34.22 7.25
N GLU A 502 44.02 -35.18 8.17
CA GLU A 502 43.45 -35.04 9.51
C GLU A 502 44.28 -34.11 10.44
N PRO A 503 43.65 -33.49 11.46
CA PRO A 503 44.33 -32.62 12.41
C PRO A 503 44.96 -33.38 13.59
N ALA A 504 46.18 -32.97 13.91
CA ALA A 504 46.94 -33.47 15.04
C ALA A 504 46.45 -32.92 16.38
N LYS A 505 46.40 -33.79 17.39
CA LYS A 505 46.17 -33.50 18.81
C LYS A 505 47.39 -32.81 19.43
N THR A 506 47.21 -31.71 20.12
CA THR A 506 48.20 -31.24 21.11
C THR A 506 47.54 -30.85 22.44
N ASN A 507 48.24 -31.27 23.48
CA ASN A 507 47.90 -31.25 24.90
C ASN A 507 47.84 -29.84 25.51
N GLY A 508 47.08 -29.80 26.60
CA GLY A 508 46.81 -28.64 27.42
C GLY A 508 48.01 -27.99 28.11
N LYS A 509 47.78 -26.74 28.48
CA LYS A 509 48.35 -26.11 29.68
C LYS A 509 47.39 -25.04 30.22
N LYS A 510 47.14 -25.15 31.52
CA LYS A 510 46.46 -24.17 32.36
C LYS A 510 47.22 -22.85 32.38
N GLY A 511 46.52 -21.72 32.33
CA GLY A 511 47.17 -20.44 32.60
C GLY A 511 46.17 -19.29 32.68
N MET A 512 45.90 -18.85 33.88
CA MET A 512 45.58 -17.50 34.38
C MET A 512 44.57 -16.61 33.64
N GLY A 513 43.57 -16.19 34.42
CA GLY A 513 42.58 -15.19 34.11
C GLY A 513 43.16 -13.86 33.58
N ARG A 514 42.56 -13.41 32.51
CA ARG A 514 42.62 -12.02 32.11
C ARG A 514 41.20 -11.47 32.05
N ALA A 515 41.02 -10.35 32.75
CA ALA A 515 39.79 -9.58 32.79
C ALA A 515 39.29 -9.26 31.39
N ALA A 516 37.98 -9.33 31.20
CA ALA A 516 37.30 -8.88 29.96
C ALA A 516 37.64 -7.42 29.67
N PRO A 517 37.90 -7.07 28.40
CA PRO A 517 38.10 -5.68 28.04
C PRO A 517 36.77 -4.94 28.23
N LYS A 518 36.82 -3.78 28.90
CA LYS A 518 35.72 -2.83 28.98
C LYS A 518 35.28 -2.48 27.56
N ALA A 519 33.95 -2.47 27.34
CA ALA A 519 33.35 -1.97 26.14
C ALA A 519 33.88 -0.55 25.83
N PRO A 520 34.15 -0.22 24.55
CA PRO A 520 34.53 1.14 24.20
C PRO A 520 33.43 2.12 24.60
N PRO A 521 33.78 3.34 25.04
CA PRO A 521 32.80 4.35 25.37
C PRO A 521 31.92 4.62 24.13
N ALA A 522 30.62 4.82 24.34
CA ALA A 522 29.71 5.27 23.31
C ALA A 522 30.27 6.56 22.66
N PRO A 523 30.19 6.72 21.34
CA PRO A 523 30.64 7.96 20.69
C PRO A 523 29.92 9.14 21.34
N ASP A 524 30.68 10.17 21.71
CA ASP A 524 30.15 11.45 22.19
C ASP A 524 29.17 11.99 21.15
N LEU A 525 27.90 11.95 21.47
CA LEU A 525 26.87 12.63 20.69
C LEU A 525 27.06 14.14 20.88
N PRO A 526 27.05 14.96 19.82
CA PRO A 526 27.18 16.40 19.97
C PRO A 526 26.05 16.91 20.87
N GLY A 527 26.40 17.46 22.04
CA GLY A 527 25.45 18.08 22.95
C GLY A 527 24.80 19.29 22.27
N PHE A 528 23.53 19.18 21.89
CA PHE A 528 22.76 20.28 21.38
C PHE A 528 22.38 21.22 22.51
N ARG A 529 22.40 22.55 22.24
CA ARG A 529 22.04 23.59 23.20
C ARG A 529 20.86 24.41 22.67
N LYS A 530 20.11 25.00 23.59
CA LYS A 530 19.07 25.96 23.23
C LYS A 530 19.65 27.08 22.36
N GLY A 531 19.07 27.29 21.20
CA GLY A 531 19.52 28.25 20.19
C GLY A 531 20.32 27.64 19.05
N ASP A 532 20.73 26.37 19.12
CA ASP A 532 21.39 25.70 18.00
C ASP A 532 20.45 25.60 16.81
N ILE A 533 20.99 25.85 15.62
CA ILE A 533 20.26 25.63 14.37
C ILE A 533 20.58 24.22 13.89
N VAL A 534 19.55 23.43 13.67
CA VAL A 534 19.65 22.04 13.18
C VAL A 534 18.91 21.87 11.86
N GLU A 535 19.42 21.01 11.02
CA GLU A 535 18.80 20.66 9.74
C GLU A 535 18.56 19.16 9.69
N THR A 536 17.36 18.76 9.26
CA THR A 536 17.06 17.35 9.06
C THR A 536 17.54 16.92 7.68
N PRO A 537 18.15 15.73 7.54
CA PRO A 537 18.69 15.24 6.26
C PRO A 537 17.64 15.10 5.14
N TRP A 538 16.36 14.95 5.52
CA TRP A 538 15.23 14.72 4.63
C TRP A 538 14.42 15.96 4.27
N GLN A 539 14.67 17.09 4.94
CA GLN A 539 14.09 18.38 4.57
C GLN A 539 15.16 19.46 4.72
N ARG A 540 15.35 20.29 3.72
CA ARG A 540 16.20 21.51 3.82
C ARG A 540 15.58 22.59 4.71
N ASN A 541 14.84 22.17 5.74
CA ASN A 541 14.25 23.08 6.72
C ASN A 541 15.19 23.19 7.91
N ARG A 542 15.48 24.43 8.28
CA ARG A 542 16.26 24.76 9.45
C ARG A 542 15.35 24.94 10.65
N PHE A 543 15.74 24.41 11.78
CA PHE A 543 15.03 24.45 13.04
C PHE A 543 15.93 25.06 14.12
N VAL A 544 15.33 25.76 15.07
CA VAL A 544 16.02 26.22 16.28
C VAL A 544 15.69 25.28 17.42
N VAL A 545 16.72 24.78 18.09
CA VAL A 545 16.55 23.97 19.30
C VAL A 545 16.06 24.85 20.45
N ILE A 546 14.89 24.58 20.99
CA ILE A 546 14.33 25.32 22.15
C ILE A 546 14.53 24.59 23.47
N ALA A 547 14.63 23.27 23.44
CA ALA A 547 14.99 22.43 24.56
C ALA A 547 15.65 21.14 24.09
N ALA A 548 16.57 20.61 24.87
CA ALA A 548 17.22 19.32 24.63
C ALA A 548 17.19 18.52 25.93
N ASP A 549 16.67 17.28 25.87
CA ASP A 549 16.65 16.32 26.98
C ASP A 549 17.17 14.99 26.48
N GLY A 550 18.45 14.74 26.70
CA GLY A 550 19.16 13.59 26.20
C GLY A 550 19.15 13.53 24.65
N LEU A 551 18.47 12.53 24.10
CA LEU A 551 18.32 12.35 22.65
C LEU A 551 17.10 13.04 22.06
N ASP A 552 16.20 13.61 22.89
CA ASP A 552 15.00 14.30 22.46
C ASP A 552 15.26 15.80 22.32
N LEU A 553 15.15 16.32 21.11
CA LEU A 553 15.21 17.73 20.80
C LEU A 553 13.80 18.29 20.59
N THR A 554 13.47 19.35 21.32
CA THR A 554 12.29 20.17 21.03
C THR A 554 12.73 21.33 20.16
N VAL A 555 12.17 21.48 18.97
CA VAL A 555 12.62 22.44 17.96
C VAL A 555 11.48 23.27 17.38
N HIS A 556 11.76 24.52 17.00
CA HIS A 556 10.87 25.35 16.20
C HIS A 556 11.42 25.51 14.78
N ARG A 557 10.55 25.52 13.79
CA ARG A 557 10.93 25.78 12.39
C ARG A 557 11.23 27.27 12.21
N LEU A 558 12.39 27.61 11.66
CA LEU A 558 12.83 29.00 11.45
C LEU A 558 11.88 29.86 10.60
N ALA A 559 11.03 29.23 9.77
CA ALA A 559 10.11 29.92 8.88
C ALA A 559 8.69 30.11 9.46
N ASP A 560 8.39 29.64 10.69
CA ASP A 560 7.01 29.52 11.16
C ASP A 560 6.95 29.67 12.69
N GLU A 561 7.18 30.87 13.20
CA GLU A 561 7.20 31.16 14.65
C GLU A 561 5.86 30.92 15.39
N ALA A 562 4.77 30.68 14.65
CA ALA A 562 3.42 30.55 15.22
C ALA A 562 2.96 29.08 15.42
N LYS A 563 3.79 28.07 15.14
CA LYS A 563 3.41 26.65 15.26
C LYS A 563 4.01 25.99 16.49
N GLU A 564 3.27 24.98 17.02
CA GLU A 564 3.73 24.18 18.16
C GLU A 564 5.10 23.55 17.94
N PRO A 565 5.94 23.49 18.98
CA PRO A 565 7.27 22.92 18.89
C PRO A 565 7.23 21.42 18.53
N LEU A 566 8.16 20.99 17.67
CA LEU A 566 8.33 19.61 17.25
C LEU A 566 9.39 18.92 18.13
N ARG A 567 9.20 17.65 18.45
CA ARG A 567 10.22 16.80 19.06
C ARG A 567 10.91 15.98 17.97
N ILE A 568 12.22 16.03 17.94
CA ILE A 568 13.08 15.32 16.97
C ILE A 568 14.20 14.62 17.75
N ASP A 569 14.54 13.40 17.36
CA ASP A 569 15.69 12.68 17.94
C ASP A 569 17.00 13.36 17.49
N ALA A 570 17.89 13.59 18.43
CA ALA A 570 19.18 14.23 18.18
C ALA A 570 20.06 13.48 17.16
N ARG A 571 19.81 12.18 16.97
CA ARG A 571 20.50 11.35 15.98
C ARG A 571 20.06 11.63 14.54
N ASP A 572 18.89 12.25 14.38
CA ASP A 572 18.24 12.50 13.10
C ASP A 572 18.49 13.91 12.56
N VAL A 573 19.36 14.69 13.19
CA VAL A 573 19.66 16.06 12.79
C VAL A 573 21.17 16.31 12.71
N SER A 574 21.57 17.24 11.85
CA SER A 574 22.92 17.79 11.79
C SER A 574 22.89 19.26 12.22
N ARG A 575 23.92 19.67 12.97
CA ARG A 575 24.11 21.06 13.33
C ARG A 575 24.47 21.85 12.08
N VAL A 576 23.80 22.96 11.86
CA VAL A 576 24.14 23.90 10.81
C VAL A 576 25.14 24.90 11.41
N ALA A 577 26.36 24.96 10.83
CA ALA A 577 27.42 25.86 11.27
C ALA A 577 27.08 27.34 10.98
#